data_7641b70e26a1c08cafa441adff49ed1e
#
_entry.id   7641b70e26a1c08cafa441adff49ed1e
#
_cell.length_a   1.000
_cell.length_b   1.000
_cell.length_c   1.000
_cell.angle_alpha   90.00
_cell.angle_beta   90.00
_cell.angle_gamma   90.00
#
_symmetry.space_group_name_H-M   'P 1'
#
loop_
_entity.id
_entity.type
_entity.pdbx_description
1 polymer ?
#
loop_
_entity_poly.entity_id
_entity_poly.type
_entity_poly.pdbx_seq_one_letter_code
_entity_poly.pdbx_strand_id
1 'polypeptide(L)'
;MDILRFATAGSVDDGKSTLIGRLLFDSKAIFEDQLEAVERTSRDRGTEYTDLSLLTDGLRAEREQGITIDVAYRYFATPRRKFIIADTPGHIQYTRNMVTGASTADLAIILIDARKGVLEQSRRHAFLTSLLRVPHLVLAVNKMDLVDYSQERFEEIREEFTAFASKLNVGDLTFIPISALNGDNVVSRSENMPWYNGSSLLHHLENVHIASDRNLVDVRFPVQYVIRPQKANDHAFHDYRGYAGQVAGGVLKPGDEVVHLPSGLTTRIASIDTFDGPVEEAFPPMSVTLRFEDDLDISRGDMIARPNNRPHVAQDLEAMVCWMADGAKLAPRTKLTIKHTTRTARALVRDLHYRLDVNTLHRDEEATSLGLNEIGRVSLRVTQPLFVDDYARNRLTGGFILVDEATNGTVAAGMILEAR
;
A
#
# COMPACT_ATOMS: atom_id res chain seq x y z
N MET A 1 6.79 19.41 -1.97
CA MET A 1 5.41 19.05 -2.32
C MET A 1 5.18 17.62 -1.87
N ASP A 2 4.18 17.39 -1.02
CA ASP A 2 3.89 16.07 -0.45
C ASP A 2 3.27 15.12 -1.51
N ILE A 3 3.43 13.80 -1.32
CA ILE A 3 2.91 12.78 -2.23
C ILE A 3 1.90 11.94 -1.47
N LEU A 4 0.68 11.87 -1.97
CA LEU A 4 -0.34 10.94 -1.49
C LEU A 4 -0.41 9.72 -2.41
N ARG A 5 -0.22 8.54 -1.85
CA ARG A 5 -0.47 7.27 -2.54
C ARG A 5 -1.83 6.74 -2.13
N PHE A 6 -2.72 6.54 -3.08
CA PHE A 6 -4.02 5.95 -2.75
C PHE A 6 -4.37 4.80 -3.69
N ALA A 7 -5.05 3.80 -3.12
CA ALA A 7 -5.59 2.67 -3.87
C ALA A 7 -7.09 2.86 -4.10
N THR A 8 -7.58 2.46 -5.27
CA THR A 8 -9.02 2.38 -5.55
C THR A 8 -9.46 0.92 -5.50
N ALA A 9 -10.56 0.65 -4.82
CA ALA A 9 -11.17 -0.66 -4.69
C ALA A 9 -12.69 -0.56 -4.87
N GLY A 10 -13.34 -1.66 -5.16
CA GLY A 10 -14.81 -1.73 -5.38
C GLY A 10 -15.14 -2.90 -6.28
N SER A 11 -16.40 -3.28 -6.33
CA SER A 11 -16.85 -4.38 -7.21
C SER A 11 -16.71 -4.02 -8.69
N VAL A 12 -16.87 -5.01 -9.53
CA VAL A 12 -17.01 -4.79 -10.97
C VAL A 12 -18.21 -3.86 -11.20
N ASP A 13 -18.08 -2.92 -12.09
CA ASP A 13 -19.09 -1.90 -12.45
C ASP A 13 -19.44 -0.87 -11.36
N ASP A 14 -18.72 -0.79 -10.24
CA ASP A 14 -18.92 0.28 -9.26
C ASP A 14 -18.37 1.65 -9.74
N GLY A 15 -17.67 1.68 -10.89
CA GLY A 15 -17.21 2.90 -11.55
C GLY A 15 -15.81 3.35 -11.17
N LYS A 16 -14.91 2.42 -10.77
CA LYS A 16 -13.49 2.73 -10.46
C LYS A 16 -12.80 3.45 -11.61
N SER A 17 -12.79 2.84 -12.79
CA SER A 17 -12.13 3.40 -13.99
C SER A 17 -12.72 4.74 -14.38
N THR A 18 -14.05 4.91 -14.26
CA THR A 18 -14.73 6.19 -14.50
C THR A 18 -14.28 7.26 -13.51
N LEU A 19 -14.17 6.92 -12.22
CA LEU A 19 -13.70 7.85 -11.20
C LEU A 19 -12.24 8.29 -11.43
N ILE A 20 -11.36 7.35 -11.74
CA ILE A 20 -9.95 7.65 -12.04
C ILE A 20 -9.86 8.52 -13.28
N GLY A 21 -10.57 8.15 -14.35
CA GLY A 21 -10.65 8.94 -15.58
C GLY A 21 -11.16 10.37 -15.32
N ARG A 22 -12.17 10.53 -14.46
CA ARG A 22 -12.71 11.83 -14.05
C ARG A 22 -11.69 12.66 -13.28
N LEU A 23 -11.00 12.06 -12.31
CA LEU A 23 -9.95 12.76 -11.56
C LEU A 23 -8.81 13.22 -12.49
N LEU A 24 -8.38 12.40 -13.42
CA LEU A 24 -7.33 12.74 -14.39
C LEU A 24 -7.79 13.82 -15.36
N PHE A 25 -9.02 13.73 -15.84
CA PHE A 25 -9.60 14.70 -16.77
C PHE A 25 -9.76 16.09 -16.12
N ASP A 26 -10.44 16.15 -14.99
CA ASP A 26 -10.77 17.42 -14.33
C ASP A 26 -9.52 18.08 -13.70
N SER A 27 -8.49 17.29 -13.34
CA SER A 27 -7.19 17.82 -12.89
C SER A 27 -6.28 18.28 -14.04
N LYS A 28 -6.74 18.18 -15.30
CA LYS A 28 -5.97 18.52 -16.52
C LYS A 28 -4.64 17.77 -16.64
N ALA A 29 -4.62 16.52 -16.13
CA ALA A 29 -3.45 15.65 -16.17
C ALA A 29 -3.36 14.81 -17.46
N ILE A 30 -4.30 14.99 -18.39
CA ILE A 30 -4.39 14.25 -19.65
C ILE A 30 -3.90 15.15 -20.79
N PHE A 31 -3.12 14.60 -21.70
CA PHE A 31 -2.72 15.30 -22.92
C PHE A 31 -3.88 15.37 -23.90
N GLU A 32 -3.94 16.48 -24.69
CA GLU A 32 -5.02 16.73 -25.63
C GLU A 32 -5.23 15.63 -26.66
N ASP A 33 -4.13 15.05 -27.19
CA ASP A 33 -4.16 13.94 -28.13
C ASP A 33 -4.78 12.66 -27.56
N GLN A 34 -4.56 12.40 -26.27
CA GLN A 34 -5.18 11.26 -25.56
C GLN A 34 -6.69 11.50 -25.39
N LEU A 35 -7.07 12.71 -25.05
CA LEU A 35 -8.48 13.07 -24.91
C LEU A 35 -9.23 12.94 -26.22
N GLU A 36 -8.68 13.47 -27.33
CA GLU A 36 -9.26 13.33 -28.66
C GLU A 36 -9.43 11.87 -29.09
N ALA A 37 -8.46 11.00 -28.75
CA ALA A 37 -8.55 9.57 -29.02
C ALA A 37 -9.69 8.91 -28.25
N VAL A 38 -9.88 9.27 -26.98
CA VAL A 38 -10.97 8.76 -26.13
C VAL A 38 -12.31 9.24 -26.65
N GLU A 39 -12.46 10.50 -27.00
CA GLU A 39 -13.69 11.07 -27.57
C GLU A 39 -14.07 10.40 -28.89
N ARG A 40 -13.10 10.12 -29.76
CA ARG A 40 -13.33 9.40 -31.00
C ARG A 40 -13.84 8.00 -30.71
N THR A 41 -13.14 7.26 -29.82
CA THR A 41 -13.51 5.89 -29.49
C THR A 41 -14.88 5.82 -28.81
N SER A 42 -15.23 6.81 -27.97
CA SER A 42 -16.55 6.89 -27.34
C SER A 42 -17.66 7.08 -28.38
N ARG A 43 -17.44 7.99 -29.36
CA ARG A 43 -18.36 8.19 -30.49
C ARG A 43 -18.52 6.94 -31.35
N ASP A 44 -17.40 6.25 -31.65
CA ASP A 44 -17.44 5.00 -32.44
C ASP A 44 -18.18 3.87 -31.74
N ARG A 45 -18.20 3.87 -30.38
CA ARG A 45 -18.99 2.92 -29.57
C ARG A 45 -20.46 3.35 -29.41
N GLY A 46 -20.85 4.51 -29.92
CA GLY A 46 -22.23 5.01 -29.87
C GLY A 46 -22.65 5.55 -28.49
N THR A 47 -21.69 5.92 -27.63
CA THR A 47 -21.98 6.56 -26.34
C THR A 47 -22.30 8.03 -26.55
N GLU A 48 -23.31 8.54 -25.86
CA GLU A 48 -23.70 9.97 -25.89
C GLU A 48 -22.76 10.86 -25.07
N TYR A 49 -21.84 10.25 -24.30
CA TYR A 49 -20.86 10.93 -23.44
C TYR A 49 -19.45 10.40 -23.69
N THR A 50 -18.44 11.17 -23.31
CA THR A 50 -17.04 10.75 -23.36
C THR A 50 -16.79 9.71 -22.27
N ASP A 51 -16.49 8.46 -22.67
CA ASP A 51 -16.21 7.39 -21.73
C ASP A 51 -14.78 7.50 -21.17
N LEU A 52 -14.67 8.18 -20.04
CA LEU A 52 -13.38 8.42 -19.37
C LEU A 52 -12.75 7.15 -18.81
N SER A 53 -13.47 6.03 -18.73
CA SER A 53 -12.89 4.75 -18.32
C SER A 53 -11.82 4.27 -19.29
N LEU A 54 -11.93 4.63 -20.56
CA LEU A 54 -10.95 4.31 -21.61
C LEU A 54 -9.55 4.89 -21.36
N LEU A 55 -9.43 5.90 -20.50
CA LEU A 55 -8.14 6.46 -20.07
C LEU A 55 -7.35 5.52 -19.16
N THR A 56 -8.04 4.60 -18.49
CA THR A 56 -7.45 3.71 -17.48
C THR A 56 -7.10 2.33 -18.01
N ASP A 57 -7.79 1.87 -19.05
CA ASP A 57 -7.62 0.55 -19.62
C ASP A 57 -6.26 0.40 -20.35
N GLY A 58 -5.26 -0.13 -19.63
CA GLY A 58 -3.89 -0.25 -20.12
C GLY A 58 -3.64 -1.51 -20.95
N LEU A 59 -4.10 -2.66 -20.47
CA LEU A 59 -3.89 -3.95 -21.11
C LEU A 59 -4.96 -4.24 -22.18
N ARG A 60 -4.55 -4.96 -23.23
CA ARG A 60 -5.51 -5.39 -24.27
C ARG A 60 -6.62 -6.26 -23.68
N ALA A 61 -6.25 -7.18 -22.77
CA ALA A 61 -7.21 -8.04 -22.09
C ALA A 61 -8.21 -7.27 -21.20
N GLU A 62 -7.78 -6.17 -20.55
CA GLU A 62 -8.64 -5.28 -19.78
C GLU A 62 -9.67 -4.59 -20.68
N ARG A 63 -9.22 -4.10 -21.85
CA ARG A 63 -10.10 -3.47 -22.85
C ARG A 63 -11.11 -4.42 -23.47
N GLU A 64 -10.71 -5.70 -23.68
CA GLU A 64 -11.59 -6.74 -24.25
C GLU A 64 -12.61 -7.25 -23.22
N GLN A 65 -12.25 -7.31 -21.93
CA GLN A 65 -13.09 -7.84 -20.86
C GLN A 65 -13.82 -6.74 -20.07
N GLY A 66 -13.40 -5.48 -20.19
CA GLY A 66 -13.98 -4.35 -19.43
C GLY A 66 -13.72 -4.42 -17.93
N ILE A 67 -12.64 -5.11 -17.50
CA ILE A 67 -12.26 -5.26 -16.09
C ILE A 67 -10.79 -4.96 -15.89
N THR A 68 -10.43 -4.38 -14.74
CA THR A 68 -9.02 -4.26 -14.31
C THR A 68 -8.48 -5.62 -13.89
N ILE A 69 -7.36 -6.03 -14.44
CA ILE A 69 -6.72 -7.34 -14.17
C ILE A 69 -5.50 -7.19 -13.29
N ASP A 70 -4.63 -6.22 -13.58
CA ASP A 70 -3.40 -5.97 -12.86
C ASP A 70 -3.41 -4.60 -12.19
N VAL A 71 -2.46 -4.33 -11.28
CA VAL A 71 -2.32 -3.02 -10.66
C VAL A 71 -1.73 -2.04 -11.67
N ALA A 72 -2.48 -1.02 -12.00
CA ALA A 72 -2.00 0.09 -12.83
C ALA A 72 -1.71 1.31 -11.96
N TYR A 73 -0.50 1.87 -12.10
CA TYR A 73 -0.14 3.11 -11.41
C TYR A 73 -0.36 4.31 -12.32
N ARG A 74 -1.09 5.30 -11.82
CA ARG A 74 -1.36 6.57 -12.51
C ARG A 74 -0.85 7.73 -11.65
N TYR A 75 -0.43 8.77 -12.32
CA TYR A 75 0.19 9.92 -11.68
C TYR A 75 -0.54 11.20 -12.10
N PHE A 76 -0.87 12.02 -11.14
CA PHE A 76 -1.31 13.38 -11.42
C PHE A 76 -0.86 14.33 -10.30
N ALA A 77 -0.99 15.62 -10.54
CA ALA A 77 -0.62 16.62 -9.56
C ALA A 77 -1.61 17.79 -9.63
N THR A 78 -1.86 18.35 -8.45
CA THR A 78 -2.48 19.68 -8.33
C THR A 78 -1.43 20.67 -7.82
N PRO A 79 -1.72 21.98 -7.78
CA PRO A 79 -0.80 22.92 -7.16
C PRO A 79 -0.47 22.63 -5.69
N ARG A 80 -1.31 21.85 -5.00
CA ARG A 80 -1.16 21.51 -3.57
C ARG A 80 -0.41 20.23 -3.31
N ARG A 81 -0.67 19.17 -4.12
CA ARG A 81 -0.16 17.82 -3.82
C ARG A 81 0.08 17.01 -5.10
N LYS A 82 1.04 16.08 -5.04
CA LYS A 82 1.23 15.03 -6.04
C LYS A 82 0.51 13.77 -5.61
N PHE A 83 -0.02 13.02 -6.58
CA PHE A 83 -0.81 11.82 -6.34
C PHE A 83 -0.27 10.64 -7.14
N ILE A 84 -0.26 9.48 -6.50
CA ILE A 84 -0.04 8.19 -7.13
C ILE A 84 -1.29 7.35 -6.87
N ILE A 85 -2.00 7.00 -7.94
CA ILE A 85 -3.16 6.12 -7.90
C ILE A 85 -2.68 4.70 -8.14
N ALA A 86 -3.00 3.77 -7.25
CA ALA A 86 -2.95 2.34 -7.53
C ALA A 86 -4.36 1.89 -7.91
N ASP A 87 -4.62 1.73 -9.20
CA ASP A 87 -5.87 1.15 -9.68
C ASP A 87 -5.83 -0.36 -9.45
N THR A 88 -6.71 -0.86 -8.58
CA THR A 88 -6.71 -2.27 -8.20
C THR A 88 -7.93 -3.00 -8.75
N PRO A 89 -7.77 -4.28 -9.13
CA PRO A 89 -8.87 -5.09 -9.64
C PRO A 89 -10.01 -5.23 -8.63
N GLY A 90 -11.25 -5.15 -9.11
CA GLY A 90 -12.44 -5.38 -8.30
C GLY A 90 -12.82 -6.84 -8.12
N HIS A 91 -12.31 -7.74 -8.96
CA HIS A 91 -12.70 -9.14 -8.97
C HIS A 91 -11.93 -9.97 -7.93
N ILE A 92 -12.64 -10.91 -7.29
CA ILE A 92 -12.10 -11.76 -6.21
C ILE A 92 -10.85 -12.55 -6.62
N GLN A 93 -10.78 -12.98 -7.89
CA GLN A 93 -9.65 -13.72 -8.45
C GLN A 93 -8.33 -12.93 -8.43
N TYR A 94 -8.42 -11.60 -8.39
CA TYR A 94 -7.28 -10.69 -8.42
C TYR A 94 -6.98 -10.06 -7.07
N THR A 95 -7.44 -10.66 -5.96
CA THR A 95 -7.18 -10.16 -4.59
C THR A 95 -5.68 -9.92 -4.33
N ARG A 96 -4.79 -10.75 -4.88
CA ARG A 96 -3.33 -10.57 -4.81
C ARG A 96 -2.88 -9.19 -5.33
N ASN A 97 -3.47 -8.75 -6.44
CA ASN A 97 -3.12 -7.47 -7.06
C ASN A 97 -3.66 -6.30 -6.21
N MET A 98 -4.84 -6.47 -5.60
CA MET A 98 -5.34 -5.50 -4.62
C MET A 98 -4.41 -5.38 -3.40
N VAL A 99 -3.96 -6.50 -2.84
CA VAL A 99 -2.99 -6.49 -1.71
C VAL A 99 -1.71 -5.77 -2.11
N THR A 100 -1.20 -6.02 -3.32
CA THR A 100 -0.01 -5.33 -3.85
C THR A 100 -0.21 -3.82 -3.96
N GLY A 101 -1.32 -3.36 -4.55
CA GLY A 101 -1.61 -1.94 -4.72
C GLY A 101 -1.87 -1.22 -3.39
N ALA A 102 -2.62 -1.85 -2.49
CA ALA A 102 -2.97 -1.26 -1.20
C ALA A 102 -1.84 -1.29 -0.17
N SER A 103 -0.85 -2.19 -0.31
CA SER A 103 0.25 -2.34 0.67
C SER A 103 1.11 -1.09 0.83
N THR A 104 1.19 -0.26 -0.20
CA THR A 104 1.96 1.00 -0.20
C THR A 104 1.10 2.25 -0.11
N ALA A 105 -0.22 2.09 -0.05
CA ALA A 105 -1.15 3.20 -0.03
C ALA A 105 -1.21 3.88 1.35
N ASP A 106 -1.33 5.21 1.32
CA ASP A 106 -1.61 6.06 2.49
C ASP A 106 -3.13 6.17 2.71
N LEU A 107 -3.93 6.01 1.65
CA LEU A 107 -5.38 6.09 1.65
C LEU A 107 -5.97 5.05 0.71
N ALA A 108 -7.13 4.50 1.05
CA ALA A 108 -7.90 3.66 0.13
C ALA A 108 -9.28 4.28 -0.15
N ILE A 109 -9.70 4.26 -1.40
CA ILE A 109 -11.05 4.64 -1.82
C ILE A 109 -11.80 3.37 -2.18
N ILE A 110 -12.85 3.06 -1.43
CA ILE A 110 -13.77 1.96 -1.76
C ILE A 110 -15.01 2.56 -2.40
N LEU A 111 -15.28 2.14 -3.65
CA LEU A 111 -16.49 2.56 -4.34
C LEU A 111 -17.63 1.58 -4.02
N ILE A 112 -18.82 2.16 -3.87
CA ILE A 112 -20.09 1.43 -3.73
C ILE A 112 -21.09 2.04 -4.71
N ASP A 113 -21.72 1.20 -5.54
CA ASP A 113 -22.84 1.60 -6.37
C ASP A 113 -24.06 1.87 -5.48
N ALA A 114 -24.57 3.11 -5.46
CA ALA A 114 -25.68 3.54 -4.61
C ALA A 114 -26.96 2.69 -4.83
N ARG A 115 -27.17 2.14 -6.01
CA ARG A 115 -28.31 1.25 -6.30
C ARG A 115 -28.20 -0.09 -5.58
N LYS A 116 -26.95 -0.63 -5.49
CA LYS A 116 -26.69 -1.98 -4.98
C LYS A 116 -26.46 -1.98 -3.45
N GLY A 117 -25.91 -0.88 -2.89
CA GLY A 117 -25.53 -0.81 -1.48
C GLY A 117 -24.27 -1.61 -1.15
N VAL A 118 -24.11 -1.96 0.12
CA VAL A 118 -22.92 -2.65 0.64
C VAL A 118 -22.91 -4.12 0.26
N LEU A 119 -22.08 -4.48 -0.71
CA LEU A 119 -21.92 -5.86 -1.19
C LEU A 119 -20.83 -6.59 -0.40
N GLU A 120 -20.82 -7.93 -0.50
CA GLU A 120 -19.78 -8.80 0.05
C GLU A 120 -18.39 -8.35 -0.38
N GLN A 121 -18.22 -7.98 -1.64
CA GLN A 121 -16.96 -7.52 -2.19
C GLN A 121 -16.49 -6.20 -1.56
N SER A 122 -17.39 -5.27 -1.27
CA SER A 122 -17.08 -4.02 -0.59
C SER A 122 -16.57 -4.27 0.85
N ARG A 123 -17.20 -5.22 1.55
CA ARG A 123 -16.77 -5.67 2.89
C ARG A 123 -15.39 -6.32 2.84
N ARG A 124 -15.13 -7.17 1.83
CA ARG A 124 -13.82 -7.80 1.62
C ARG A 124 -12.73 -6.77 1.38
N HIS A 125 -12.98 -5.77 0.54
CA HIS A 125 -12.01 -4.70 0.30
C HIS A 125 -11.72 -3.88 1.55
N ALA A 126 -12.75 -3.54 2.33
CA ALA A 126 -12.57 -2.85 3.61
C ALA A 126 -11.78 -3.69 4.62
N PHE A 127 -12.04 -4.99 4.67
CA PHE A 127 -11.27 -5.89 5.52
C PHE A 127 -9.79 -5.93 5.12
N LEU A 128 -9.50 -6.10 3.81
CA LEU A 128 -8.13 -6.16 3.31
C LEU A 128 -7.37 -4.85 3.55
N THR A 129 -8.00 -3.70 3.33
CA THR A 129 -7.38 -2.39 3.61
C THR A 129 -7.12 -2.20 5.11
N SER A 130 -8.02 -2.65 5.97
CA SER A 130 -7.82 -2.66 7.42
C SER A 130 -6.68 -3.60 7.84
N LEU A 131 -6.62 -4.81 7.27
CA LEU A 131 -5.55 -5.77 7.53
C LEU A 131 -4.18 -5.21 7.13
N LEU A 132 -4.12 -4.53 5.99
CA LEU A 132 -2.92 -3.85 5.48
C LEU A 132 -2.63 -2.53 6.22
N ARG A 133 -3.41 -2.18 7.24
CA ARG A 133 -3.24 -0.97 8.03
C ARG A 133 -3.16 0.30 7.18
N VAL A 134 -3.98 0.39 6.13
CA VAL A 134 -4.13 1.65 5.39
C VAL A 134 -4.78 2.67 6.33
N PRO A 135 -4.14 3.83 6.61
CA PRO A 135 -4.58 4.72 7.68
C PRO A 135 -5.93 5.37 7.42
N HIS A 136 -6.17 5.76 6.15
CA HIS A 136 -7.35 6.50 5.75
C HIS A 136 -8.21 5.70 4.79
N LEU A 137 -9.50 5.62 5.07
CA LEU A 137 -10.48 4.94 4.23
C LEU A 137 -11.57 5.92 3.80
N VAL A 138 -11.75 6.07 2.50
CA VAL A 138 -12.84 6.83 1.90
C VAL A 138 -13.83 5.85 1.29
N LEU A 139 -15.07 5.92 1.72
CA LEU A 139 -16.18 5.26 1.06
C LEU A 139 -16.84 6.23 0.09
N ALA A 140 -16.60 6.02 -1.21
CA ALA A 140 -17.21 6.79 -2.27
C ALA A 140 -18.53 6.11 -2.70
N VAL A 141 -19.66 6.66 -2.26
CA VAL A 141 -20.99 6.19 -2.68
C VAL A 141 -21.25 6.77 -4.06
N ASN A 142 -21.02 5.97 -5.08
CA ASN A 142 -21.03 6.37 -6.48
C ASN A 142 -22.38 6.10 -7.16
N LYS A 143 -22.58 6.74 -8.30
CA LYS A 143 -23.82 6.66 -9.10
C LYS A 143 -25.04 7.23 -8.37
N MET A 144 -24.81 8.30 -7.60
CA MET A 144 -25.90 9.01 -6.92
C MET A 144 -26.94 9.58 -7.90
N ASP A 145 -26.52 9.87 -9.13
CA ASP A 145 -27.38 10.26 -10.25
C ASP A 145 -28.43 9.20 -10.60
N LEU A 146 -28.16 7.91 -10.36
CA LEU A 146 -29.09 6.81 -10.65
C LEU A 146 -30.05 6.49 -9.48
N VAL A 147 -29.97 7.23 -8.39
CA VAL A 147 -30.86 7.16 -7.24
C VAL A 147 -31.38 8.54 -6.87
N ASP A 148 -31.53 9.42 -7.89
CA ASP A 148 -32.05 10.79 -7.76
C ASP A 148 -31.37 11.61 -6.67
N TYR A 149 -30.05 11.38 -6.46
CA TYR A 149 -29.22 12.05 -5.46
C TYR A 149 -29.77 11.97 -4.03
N SER A 150 -30.47 10.86 -3.71
CA SER A 150 -31.18 10.65 -2.45
C SER A 150 -30.26 10.67 -1.24
N GLN A 151 -30.54 11.58 -0.29
CA GLN A 151 -29.89 11.61 1.01
C GLN A 151 -30.19 10.35 1.82
N GLU A 152 -31.45 9.90 1.82
CA GLU A 152 -31.88 8.70 2.57
C GLU A 152 -31.07 7.48 2.15
N ARG A 153 -30.91 7.27 0.84
CA ARG A 153 -30.13 6.15 0.30
C ARG A 153 -28.66 6.23 0.70
N PHE A 154 -28.09 7.41 0.70
CA PHE A 154 -26.71 7.61 1.16
C PHE A 154 -26.55 7.27 2.66
N GLU A 155 -27.49 7.73 3.51
CA GLU A 155 -27.43 7.47 4.94
C GLU A 155 -27.60 5.98 5.27
N GLU A 156 -28.50 5.26 4.56
CA GLU A 156 -28.64 3.80 4.71
C GLU A 156 -27.32 3.08 4.48
N ILE A 157 -26.62 3.42 3.38
CA ILE A 157 -25.33 2.81 3.02
C ILE A 157 -24.28 3.19 4.08
N ARG A 158 -24.27 4.43 4.55
CA ARG A 158 -23.36 4.91 5.58
C ARG A 158 -23.53 4.15 6.89
N GLU A 159 -24.76 3.98 7.33
CA GLU A 159 -25.08 3.25 8.57
C GLU A 159 -24.69 1.77 8.47
N GLU A 160 -25.07 1.10 7.38
CA GLU A 160 -24.73 -0.30 7.14
C GLU A 160 -23.22 -0.53 7.13
N PHE A 161 -22.50 0.30 6.40
CA PHE A 161 -21.05 0.17 6.30
C PHE A 161 -20.35 0.52 7.62
N THR A 162 -20.82 1.52 8.34
CA THR A 162 -20.29 1.89 9.67
C THR A 162 -20.44 0.75 10.66
N ALA A 163 -21.58 0.08 10.67
CA ALA A 163 -21.83 -1.09 11.52
C ALA A 163 -20.86 -2.26 11.20
N PHE A 164 -20.49 -2.43 9.94
CA PHE A 164 -19.49 -3.39 9.55
C PHE A 164 -18.07 -2.91 9.92
N ALA A 165 -17.71 -1.69 9.59
CA ALA A 165 -16.38 -1.11 9.80
C ALA A 165 -16.03 -1.01 11.31
N SER A 166 -17.02 -0.90 12.21
CA SER A 166 -16.79 -0.92 13.66
C SER A 166 -16.14 -2.21 14.17
N LYS A 167 -16.22 -3.29 13.41
CA LYS A 167 -15.55 -4.58 13.69
C LYS A 167 -14.13 -4.64 13.17
N LEU A 168 -13.73 -3.65 12.37
CA LEU A 168 -12.43 -3.54 11.74
C LEU A 168 -11.58 -2.49 12.48
N ASN A 169 -10.28 -2.60 12.34
CA ASN A 169 -9.38 -1.59 12.88
C ASN A 169 -9.10 -0.53 11.82
N VAL A 170 -10.09 0.32 11.53
CA VAL A 170 -10.00 1.44 10.59
C VAL A 170 -9.75 2.71 11.40
N GLY A 171 -8.68 3.45 11.08
CA GLY A 171 -8.28 4.65 11.82
C GLY A 171 -9.17 5.86 11.51
N ASP A 172 -9.37 6.13 10.22
CA ASP A 172 -10.16 7.25 9.71
C ASP A 172 -11.08 6.76 8.59
N LEU A 173 -12.37 7.06 8.69
CA LEU A 173 -13.40 6.65 7.75
C LEU A 173 -14.24 7.86 7.31
N THR A 174 -14.15 8.19 6.03
CA THR A 174 -14.88 9.31 5.41
C THR A 174 -15.86 8.80 4.37
N PHE A 175 -17.07 9.34 4.34
CA PHE A 175 -18.11 9.01 3.36
C PHE A 175 -18.34 10.20 2.42
N ILE A 176 -18.29 9.95 1.11
CA ILE A 176 -18.49 10.98 0.09
C ILE A 176 -19.48 10.46 -0.95
N PRO A 177 -20.68 11.09 -1.09
CA PRO A 177 -21.59 10.76 -2.16
C PRO A 177 -21.11 11.41 -3.46
N ILE A 178 -20.97 10.61 -4.55
CA ILE A 178 -20.44 11.09 -5.83
C ILE A 178 -21.27 10.59 -7.02
N SER A 179 -21.18 11.31 -8.13
CA SER A 179 -21.39 10.75 -9.47
C SER A 179 -20.10 10.88 -10.28
N ALA A 180 -19.37 9.79 -10.42
CA ALA A 180 -18.12 9.80 -11.20
C ALA A 180 -18.37 10.14 -12.68
N LEU A 181 -19.53 9.76 -13.22
CA LEU A 181 -19.91 10.06 -14.60
C LEU A 181 -20.14 11.56 -14.81
N ASN A 182 -20.92 12.18 -13.93
CA ASN A 182 -21.29 13.60 -14.05
C ASN A 182 -20.26 14.55 -13.40
N GLY A 183 -19.37 14.01 -12.52
CA GLY A 183 -18.38 14.81 -11.80
C GLY A 183 -18.87 15.36 -10.45
N ASP A 184 -20.10 15.01 -10.04
CA ASP A 184 -20.68 15.49 -8.78
C ASP A 184 -19.85 15.06 -7.59
N ASN A 185 -19.42 16.01 -6.75
CA ASN A 185 -18.56 15.84 -5.57
C ASN A 185 -17.21 15.15 -5.85
N VAL A 186 -16.78 15.05 -7.10
CA VAL A 186 -15.44 14.50 -7.43
C VAL A 186 -14.37 15.57 -7.26
N VAL A 187 -14.39 16.62 -8.07
CA VAL A 187 -13.46 17.76 -7.98
C VAL A 187 -14.11 18.96 -7.29
N SER A 188 -15.32 19.31 -7.70
CA SER A 188 -16.12 20.39 -7.14
C SER A 188 -17.30 19.84 -6.36
N ARG A 189 -17.83 20.63 -5.42
CA ARG A 189 -19.08 20.29 -4.73
C ARG A 189 -20.24 20.30 -5.73
N SER A 190 -21.13 19.33 -5.58
CA SER A 190 -22.33 19.19 -6.41
C SER A 190 -23.45 20.13 -5.95
N GLU A 191 -24.14 20.75 -6.90
CA GLU A 191 -25.39 21.47 -6.65
C GLU A 191 -26.60 20.52 -6.50
N ASN A 192 -26.47 19.29 -7.04
CA ASN A 192 -27.52 18.25 -6.97
C ASN A 192 -27.65 17.62 -5.59
N MET A 193 -26.65 17.78 -4.73
CA MET A 193 -26.61 17.23 -3.35
C MET A 193 -26.43 18.36 -2.31
N PRO A 194 -27.35 19.33 -2.20
CA PRO A 194 -27.23 20.45 -1.27
C PRO A 194 -27.22 20.02 0.20
N TRP A 195 -27.76 18.85 0.49
CA TRP A 195 -27.78 18.23 1.82
C TRP A 195 -26.40 17.72 2.29
N TYR A 196 -25.48 17.50 1.36
CA TYR A 196 -24.12 17.07 1.69
C TYR A 196 -23.22 18.26 2.03
N ASN A 197 -22.83 18.35 3.31
CA ASN A 197 -22.01 19.45 3.82
C ASN A 197 -20.50 19.14 3.85
N GLY A 198 -20.10 17.94 3.41
CA GLY A 198 -18.70 17.55 3.35
C GLY A 198 -17.93 18.16 2.17
N SER A 199 -16.66 17.81 2.06
CA SER A 199 -15.78 18.20 0.95
C SER A 199 -15.97 17.30 -0.28
N SER A 200 -15.60 17.82 -1.47
CA SER A 200 -15.42 16.97 -2.65
C SER A 200 -14.27 15.99 -2.44
N LEU A 201 -14.25 14.93 -3.23
CA LEU A 201 -13.22 13.89 -3.13
C LEU A 201 -11.81 14.47 -3.33
N LEU A 202 -11.59 15.26 -4.38
CA LEU A 202 -10.27 15.86 -4.63
C LEU A 202 -9.85 16.79 -3.48
N HIS A 203 -10.77 17.59 -2.95
CA HIS A 203 -10.46 18.45 -1.82
C HIS A 203 -10.07 17.64 -0.58
N HIS A 204 -10.74 16.52 -0.31
CA HIS A 204 -10.36 15.60 0.76
C HIS A 204 -8.96 15.04 0.52
N LEU A 205 -8.65 14.53 -0.68
CA LEU A 205 -7.35 13.98 -1.04
C LEU A 205 -6.21 15.02 -0.94
N GLU A 206 -6.48 16.28 -1.25
CA GLU A 206 -5.50 17.37 -1.12
C GLU A 206 -5.18 17.72 0.34
N ASN A 207 -6.13 17.53 1.27
CA ASN A 207 -6.03 18.04 2.63
C ASN A 207 -5.88 16.94 3.68
N VAL A 208 -6.09 15.66 3.35
CA VAL A 208 -5.87 14.55 4.29
C VAL A 208 -4.42 14.58 4.80
N HIS A 209 -4.27 14.50 6.11
CA HIS A 209 -2.98 14.63 6.77
C HIS A 209 -2.32 13.26 6.97
N ILE A 210 -1.28 12.98 6.19
CA ILE A 210 -0.55 11.69 6.22
C ILE A 210 0.78 11.74 6.98
N ALA A 211 1.23 12.92 7.42
CA ALA A 211 2.51 13.06 8.09
C ALA A 211 2.53 12.43 9.48
N SER A 212 1.39 12.45 10.18
CA SER A 212 1.22 11.82 11.51
C SER A 212 1.21 10.30 11.49
N ASP A 213 0.98 9.69 10.32
CA ASP A 213 0.90 8.23 10.18
C ASP A 213 2.28 7.57 10.12
N ARG A 214 3.31 8.40 9.98
CA ARG A 214 4.71 7.94 9.92
C ARG A 214 5.22 7.68 11.32
N ASN A 215 5.87 6.54 11.51
CA ASN A 215 6.60 6.27 12.73
C ASN A 215 7.89 7.11 12.77
N LEU A 216 7.86 8.24 13.47
CA LEU A 216 9.02 9.15 13.63
C LEU A 216 9.83 8.87 14.90
N VAL A 217 9.48 7.85 15.67
CA VAL A 217 10.11 7.50 16.96
C VAL A 217 11.12 6.38 16.80
N ASP A 218 10.71 5.28 16.15
CA ASP A 218 11.52 4.07 16.06
C ASP A 218 12.47 4.15 14.87
N VAL A 219 13.73 4.48 15.12
CA VAL A 219 14.74 4.52 14.05
C VAL A 219 14.94 3.13 13.45
N ARG A 220 14.67 3.02 12.16
CA ARG A 220 14.84 1.82 11.35
C ARG A 220 15.40 2.21 9.99
N PHE A 221 16.62 1.78 9.72
CA PHE A 221 17.29 2.02 8.45
C PHE A 221 17.86 0.72 7.91
N PRO A 222 17.08 -0.02 7.08
CA PRO A 222 17.56 -1.22 6.40
C PRO A 222 18.62 -0.86 5.36
N VAL A 223 19.81 -1.43 5.48
CA VAL A 223 20.89 -1.19 4.51
C VAL A 223 20.59 -1.93 3.21
N GLN A 224 20.50 -1.19 2.12
CA GLN A 224 20.20 -1.74 0.80
C GLN A 224 21.43 -1.90 -0.07
N TYR A 225 22.37 -0.97 0.02
CA TYR A 225 23.57 -0.97 -0.82
C TYR A 225 24.73 -0.30 -0.11
N VAL A 226 25.94 -0.86 -0.28
CA VAL A 226 27.18 -0.28 0.22
C VAL A 226 27.90 0.44 -0.91
N ILE A 227 28.07 1.74 -0.76
CA ILE A 227 28.75 2.59 -1.75
C ILE A 227 30.22 2.67 -1.36
N ARG A 228 31.09 2.09 -2.18
CA ARG A 228 32.54 2.16 -2.03
C ARG A 228 33.17 2.35 -3.41
N PRO A 229 33.43 3.58 -3.86
CA PRO A 229 34.06 3.85 -5.15
C PRO A 229 35.48 3.29 -5.16
N GLN A 230 35.71 2.25 -5.99
CA GLN A 230 37.05 1.62 -6.09
C GLN A 230 38.00 2.35 -7.03
N LYS A 231 37.47 3.21 -7.90
CA LYS A 231 38.21 3.97 -8.93
C LYS A 231 37.72 5.42 -8.96
N ALA A 232 37.81 6.12 -7.84
CA ALA A 232 37.52 7.55 -7.84
C ALA A 232 38.72 8.29 -8.44
N ASN A 233 38.53 8.92 -9.60
CA ASN A 233 39.50 9.86 -10.15
C ASN A 233 39.63 11.14 -9.30
N ASP A 234 38.70 11.32 -8.35
CA ASP A 234 38.67 12.40 -7.39
C ASP A 234 39.14 11.90 -6.04
N HIS A 235 40.21 12.51 -5.51
CA HIS A 235 40.76 12.18 -4.20
C HIS A 235 39.76 12.33 -3.05
N ALA A 236 38.72 13.16 -3.21
CA ALA A 236 37.66 13.35 -2.21
C ALA A 236 36.82 12.07 -1.97
N PHE A 237 36.78 11.14 -2.92
CA PHE A 237 36.00 9.90 -2.79
C PHE A 237 36.87 8.64 -2.61
N HIS A 238 38.19 8.78 -2.47
CA HIS A 238 39.09 7.63 -2.39
C HIS A 238 38.78 6.73 -1.18
N ASP A 239 38.43 7.34 -0.04
CA ASP A 239 38.08 6.65 1.21
C ASP A 239 36.58 6.71 1.52
N TYR A 240 35.76 7.08 0.53
CA TYR A 240 34.32 7.16 0.74
C TYR A 240 33.72 5.79 0.99
N ARG A 241 33.01 5.64 2.11
CA ARG A 241 32.19 4.48 2.44
C ARG A 241 30.84 4.95 2.95
N GLY A 242 29.81 4.67 2.15
CA GLY A 242 28.44 5.08 2.44
C GLY A 242 27.50 3.88 2.42
N TYR A 243 26.46 3.94 3.23
CA TYR A 243 25.46 2.88 3.36
C TYR A 243 24.11 3.46 2.93
N ALA A 244 23.69 3.09 1.71
CA ALA A 244 22.46 3.59 1.11
C ALA A 244 21.26 2.74 1.51
N GLY A 245 20.15 3.41 1.77
CA GLY A 245 18.88 2.77 2.12
C GLY A 245 17.74 3.77 2.18
N GLN A 246 16.55 3.26 2.45
CA GLN A 246 15.36 4.08 2.73
C GLN A 246 15.12 4.11 4.23
N VAL A 247 14.89 5.28 4.79
CA VAL A 247 14.49 5.41 6.19
C VAL A 247 13.09 4.80 6.36
N ALA A 248 13.02 3.72 7.13
CA ALA A 248 11.78 2.97 7.38
C ALA A 248 11.07 3.42 8.67
N GLY A 249 11.74 4.16 9.53
CA GLY A 249 11.20 4.71 10.76
C GLY A 249 12.18 5.64 11.46
N GLY A 250 11.65 6.49 12.34
CA GLY A 250 12.39 7.43 13.15
C GLY A 250 12.97 8.63 12.39
N VAL A 251 13.66 9.48 13.11
CA VAL A 251 14.43 10.60 12.56
C VAL A 251 15.90 10.37 12.87
N LEU A 252 16.75 10.51 11.86
CA LEU A 252 18.22 10.39 11.92
C LEU A 252 18.86 11.74 11.72
N LYS A 253 19.89 12.05 12.51
CA LYS A 253 20.69 13.28 12.41
C LYS A 253 22.18 12.96 12.49
N PRO A 254 23.06 13.74 11.85
CA PRO A 254 24.49 13.68 12.11
C PRO A 254 24.77 13.83 13.61
N GLY A 255 25.69 13.01 14.15
CA GLY A 255 26.00 12.91 15.57
C GLY A 255 25.12 11.94 16.38
N ASP A 256 24.01 11.46 15.84
CA ASP A 256 23.17 10.46 16.53
C ASP A 256 23.97 9.16 16.76
N GLU A 257 23.86 8.63 17.99
CA GLU A 257 24.36 7.29 18.30
C GLU A 257 23.41 6.22 17.77
N VAL A 258 23.98 5.28 17.04
CA VAL A 258 23.24 4.17 16.41
C VAL A 258 23.90 2.83 16.69
N VAL A 259 23.13 1.77 16.56
CA VAL A 259 23.60 0.38 16.67
C VAL A 259 23.45 -0.31 15.33
N HIS A 260 24.48 -1.03 14.94
CA HIS A 260 24.47 -1.95 13.80
C HIS A 260 23.97 -3.33 14.24
N LEU A 261 22.96 -3.85 13.54
CA LEU A 261 22.47 -5.23 13.71
C LEU A 261 22.85 -6.05 12.46
N PRO A 262 23.44 -7.26 12.64
CA PRO A 262 23.38 -8.10 13.83
C PRO A 262 24.52 -7.94 14.84
N SER A 263 25.59 -7.18 14.55
CA SER A 263 26.80 -7.19 15.39
C SER A 263 26.57 -6.61 16.81
N GLY A 264 25.62 -5.71 16.98
CA GLY A 264 25.37 -5.01 18.24
C GLY A 264 26.38 -3.88 18.53
N LEU A 265 27.32 -3.61 17.61
CA LEU A 265 28.29 -2.53 17.74
C LEU A 265 27.61 -1.17 17.57
N THR A 266 28.01 -0.20 18.37
CA THR A 266 27.53 1.18 18.31
C THR A 266 28.51 2.08 17.59
N THR A 267 28.01 3.09 16.92
CA THR A 267 28.78 4.14 16.24
C THR A 267 27.94 5.41 16.19
N ARG A 268 28.50 6.49 15.61
CA ARG A 268 27.77 7.74 15.36
C ARG A 268 27.64 8.00 13.87
N ILE A 269 26.54 8.66 13.50
CA ILE A 269 26.32 9.13 12.13
C ILE A 269 27.25 10.31 11.89
N ALA A 270 28.21 10.19 10.98
CA ALA A 270 29.11 11.26 10.59
C ALA A 270 28.44 12.25 9.63
N SER A 271 27.72 11.75 8.62
CA SER A 271 26.93 12.57 7.68
C SER A 271 25.78 11.77 7.09
N ILE A 272 24.80 12.50 6.55
CA ILE A 272 23.66 11.96 5.79
C ILE A 272 23.68 12.63 4.42
N ASP A 273 23.91 11.83 3.38
CA ASP A 273 24.06 12.33 2.02
C ASP A 273 22.81 11.98 1.18
N THR A 274 22.39 12.93 0.35
CA THR A 274 21.36 12.75 -0.68
C THR A 274 21.93 13.06 -2.06
N PHE A 275 21.14 12.88 -3.12
CA PHE A 275 21.57 13.29 -4.47
C PHE A 275 21.85 14.80 -4.57
N ASP A 276 21.09 15.62 -3.82
CA ASP A 276 21.21 17.07 -3.83
C ASP A 276 22.26 17.58 -2.83
N GLY A 277 22.95 16.69 -2.13
CA GLY A 277 23.98 17.02 -1.13
C GLY A 277 23.65 16.52 0.28
N PRO A 278 24.46 16.93 1.28
CA PRO A 278 24.24 16.53 2.66
C PRO A 278 22.99 17.19 3.25
N VAL A 279 22.37 16.49 4.21
CA VAL A 279 21.18 16.98 4.94
C VAL A 279 21.39 16.87 6.45
N GLU A 280 20.75 17.77 7.19
CA GLU A 280 20.84 17.83 8.66
C GLU A 280 19.92 16.80 9.35
N GLU A 281 18.92 16.28 8.63
CA GLU A 281 18.05 15.22 9.14
C GLU A 281 17.47 14.37 8.00
N ALA A 282 17.19 13.10 8.32
CA ALA A 282 16.48 12.18 7.45
C ALA A 282 15.34 11.47 8.19
N PHE A 283 14.20 11.33 7.53
CA PHE A 283 12.98 10.71 8.07
C PHE A 283 12.25 9.88 6.99
N PRO A 284 11.30 9.01 7.37
CA PRO A 284 10.55 8.22 6.40
C PRO A 284 9.76 9.11 5.41
N PRO A 285 9.73 8.79 4.12
CA PRO A 285 10.39 7.68 3.44
C PRO A 285 11.65 8.12 2.66
N MET A 286 12.46 9.01 3.18
CA MET A 286 13.65 9.51 2.48
C MET A 286 14.62 8.38 2.14
N SER A 287 15.15 8.40 0.91
CA SER A 287 16.26 7.56 0.48
C SER A 287 17.56 8.34 0.67
N VAL A 288 18.44 7.84 1.52
CA VAL A 288 19.68 8.53 1.91
C VAL A 288 20.86 7.57 1.98
N THR A 289 22.05 8.13 2.06
CA THR A 289 23.29 7.40 2.33
C THR A 289 23.83 7.87 3.69
N LEU A 290 23.98 6.93 4.62
CA LEU A 290 24.58 7.19 5.92
C LEU A 290 26.09 6.95 5.86
N ARG A 291 26.87 7.84 6.50
CA ARG A 291 28.28 7.61 6.79
C ARG A 291 28.44 7.56 8.31
N PHE A 292 29.36 6.72 8.78
CA PHE A 292 29.61 6.53 10.21
C PHE A 292 31.02 7.00 10.58
N GLU A 293 31.23 7.31 11.85
CA GLU A 293 32.54 7.70 12.39
C GLU A 293 33.48 6.49 12.41
N ASP A 294 32.96 5.30 12.73
CA ASP A 294 33.74 4.07 12.81
C ASP A 294 33.60 3.24 11.52
N ASP A 295 34.65 2.51 11.19
CA ASP A 295 34.67 1.57 10.06
C ASP A 295 34.10 0.22 10.48
N LEU A 296 32.79 0.04 10.34
CA LEU A 296 32.07 -1.18 10.67
C LEU A 296 31.84 -2.04 9.43
N ASP A 297 31.85 -3.37 9.61
CA ASP A 297 31.49 -4.31 8.54
C ASP A 297 29.99 -4.44 8.41
N ILE A 298 29.40 -3.51 7.63
CA ILE A 298 27.98 -3.40 7.38
C ILE A 298 27.70 -3.85 5.94
N SER A 299 26.67 -4.68 5.77
CA SER A 299 26.30 -5.25 4.48
C SER A 299 24.81 -5.04 4.15
N ARG A 300 24.44 -5.29 2.89
CA ARG A 300 23.04 -5.34 2.50
C ARG A 300 22.28 -6.37 3.36
N GLY A 301 21.13 -5.95 3.87
CA GLY A 301 20.28 -6.79 4.75
C GLY A 301 20.49 -6.54 6.22
N ASP A 302 21.51 -5.74 6.59
CA ASP A 302 21.70 -5.30 7.96
C ASP A 302 20.77 -4.13 8.30
N MET A 303 20.63 -3.84 9.59
CA MET A 303 19.75 -2.81 10.11
C MET A 303 20.51 -1.85 11.01
N ILE A 304 20.29 -0.56 10.79
CA ILE A 304 20.72 0.50 11.71
C ILE A 304 19.52 0.94 12.54
N ALA A 305 19.70 0.99 13.86
CA ALA A 305 18.66 1.37 14.81
C ALA A 305 19.24 2.21 15.96
N ARG A 306 18.42 2.74 16.84
CA ARG A 306 18.90 3.34 18.10
C ARG A 306 19.30 2.27 19.12
N PRO A 307 20.36 2.46 19.92
CA PRO A 307 20.82 1.47 20.88
C PRO A 307 19.74 1.02 21.88
N ASN A 308 18.90 1.95 22.35
CA ASN A 308 17.86 1.71 23.34
C ASN A 308 16.46 1.49 22.73
N ASN A 309 16.35 1.43 21.41
CA ASN A 309 15.10 1.20 20.69
C ASN A 309 15.37 0.31 19.47
N ARG A 310 15.70 -0.95 19.74
CA ARG A 310 16.02 -1.94 18.70
C ARG A 310 14.77 -2.65 18.22
N PRO A 311 14.71 -3.08 16.94
CA PRO A 311 13.71 -4.04 16.50
C PRO A 311 13.93 -5.39 17.19
N HIS A 312 12.92 -6.26 17.16
CA HIS A 312 13.11 -7.64 17.58
C HIS A 312 14.08 -8.37 16.63
N VAL A 313 15.01 -9.10 17.19
CA VAL A 313 15.92 -9.97 16.44
C VAL A 313 15.39 -11.39 16.58
N ALA A 314 14.66 -11.87 15.57
CA ALA A 314 13.85 -13.06 15.70
C ALA A 314 14.03 -14.06 14.57
N GLN A 315 13.88 -15.35 14.91
CA GLN A 315 13.83 -16.46 13.95
C GLN A 315 12.46 -17.16 13.95
N ASP A 316 11.66 -17.01 14.98
CA ASP A 316 10.30 -17.50 15.04
C ASP A 316 9.33 -16.31 14.91
N LEU A 317 8.43 -16.40 13.94
CA LEU A 317 7.50 -15.35 13.58
C LEU A 317 6.07 -15.86 13.61
N GLU A 318 5.17 -15.11 14.21
CA GLU A 318 3.72 -15.25 14.05
C GLU A 318 3.23 -14.19 13.07
N ALA A 319 2.52 -14.59 12.04
CA ALA A 319 2.09 -13.66 11.00
C ALA A 319 0.70 -13.98 10.44
N MET A 320 -0.01 -12.93 10.02
CA MET A 320 -1.09 -13.09 9.04
C MET A 320 -0.48 -13.18 7.65
N VAL A 321 -0.93 -14.16 6.88
CA VAL A 321 -0.44 -14.39 5.52
C VAL A 321 -1.61 -14.45 4.56
N CYS A 322 -1.52 -13.70 3.46
CA CYS A 322 -2.40 -13.82 2.31
C CYS A 322 -1.69 -14.68 1.25
N TRP A 323 -2.26 -15.86 0.94
CA TRP A 323 -1.71 -16.76 -0.07
C TRP A 323 -2.13 -16.33 -1.47
N MET A 324 -1.19 -16.26 -2.41
CA MET A 324 -1.37 -15.67 -3.73
C MET A 324 -1.08 -16.62 -4.90
N ALA A 325 -0.57 -17.83 -4.60
CA ALA A 325 -0.21 -18.78 -5.65
C ALA A 325 -1.44 -19.58 -6.10
N ASP A 326 -1.59 -19.68 -7.41
CA ASP A 326 -2.52 -20.60 -8.04
C ASP A 326 -1.88 -21.99 -8.19
N GLY A 327 -2.70 -23.05 -8.03
CA GLY A 327 -2.24 -24.43 -8.17
C GLY A 327 -1.38 -24.99 -7.02
N ALA A 328 -0.97 -24.15 -6.04
CA ALA A 328 -0.25 -24.55 -4.85
C ALA A 328 -0.97 -24.09 -3.57
N LYS A 329 -0.79 -24.83 -2.48
CA LYS A 329 -1.37 -24.50 -1.17
C LYS A 329 -0.28 -24.29 -0.14
N LEU A 330 -0.48 -23.32 0.76
CA LEU A 330 0.35 -23.16 1.93
C LEU A 330 -0.11 -24.15 3.01
N ALA A 331 0.78 -24.99 3.46
CA ALA A 331 0.53 -25.96 4.53
C ALA A 331 1.75 -26.05 5.48
N PRO A 332 1.60 -26.64 6.67
CA PRO A 332 2.75 -26.94 7.53
C PRO A 332 3.84 -27.71 6.77
N ARG A 333 5.11 -27.42 7.07
CA ARG A 333 6.34 -27.91 6.44
C ARG A 333 6.63 -27.38 5.03
N THR A 334 5.82 -26.45 4.48
CA THR A 334 6.16 -25.74 3.24
C THR A 334 7.44 -24.92 3.45
N LYS A 335 8.40 -25.06 2.53
CA LYS A 335 9.68 -24.34 2.51
C LYS A 335 9.61 -23.24 1.45
N LEU A 336 9.98 -22.04 1.84
CA LEU A 336 9.90 -20.84 0.98
C LEU A 336 11.10 -19.93 1.27
N THR A 337 11.34 -18.98 0.41
CA THR A 337 12.21 -17.85 0.69
C THR A 337 11.38 -16.69 1.23
N ILE A 338 11.76 -16.13 2.37
CA ILE A 338 11.22 -14.89 2.92
C ILE A 338 12.09 -13.70 2.50
N LYS A 339 11.48 -12.66 1.98
CA LYS A 339 12.11 -11.33 1.79
C LYS A 339 11.48 -10.35 2.76
N HIS A 340 12.29 -9.84 3.64
CA HIS A 340 11.91 -8.87 4.66
C HIS A 340 12.84 -7.66 4.56
N THR A 341 12.29 -6.49 4.32
CA THR A 341 13.06 -5.28 4.01
C THR A 341 14.12 -5.54 2.92
N THR A 342 15.40 -5.44 3.25
CA THR A 342 16.53 -5.72 2.35
C THR A 342 17.15 -7.11 2.56
N ARG A 343 16.64 -7.89 3.54
CA ARG A 343 17.16 -9.21 3.92
C ARG A 343 16.36 -10.34 3.29
N THR A 344 17.06 -11.41 2.94
CA THR A 344 16.48 -12.63 2.39
C THR A 344 16.94 -13.82 3.22
N ALA A 345 16.02 -14.72 3.59
CA ALA A 345 16.30 -15.94 4.32
C ALA A 345 15.38 -17.08 3.84
N ARG A 346 15.71 -18.33 4.19
CA ARG A 346 14.75 -19.43 4.02
C ARG A 346 13.78 -19.46 5.19
N ALA A 347 12.52 -19.76 4.89
CA ALA A 347 11.45 -19.89 5.86
C ALA A 347 10.80 -21.28 5.77
N LEU A 348 10.47 -21.82 6.92
CA LEU A 348 9.68 -23.03 7.08
C LEU A 348 8.36 -22.67 7.75
N VAL A 349 7.24 -23.01 7.13
CA VAL A 349 5.92 -22.93 7.77
C VAL A 349 5.85 -24.03 8.83
N ARG A 350 5.74 -23.63 10.11
CA ARG A 350 5.61 -24.59 11.22
C ARG A 350 4.17 -25.04 11.36
N ASP A 351 3.28 -24.06 11.54
CA ASP A 351 1.86 -24.31 11.79
C ASP A 351 0.97 -23.33 11.03
N LEU A 352 -0.22 -23.79 10.70
CA LEU A 352 -1.37 -22.97 10.30
C LEU A 352 -2.37 -23.00 11.47
N HIS A 353 -2.54 -21.86 12.15
CA HIS A 353 -3.40 -21.79 13.33
C HIS A 353 -4.87 -21.72 12.97
N TYR A 354 -5.19 -20.93 11.93
CA TYR A 354 -6.54 -20.82 11.38
C TYR A 354 -6.52 -20.16 10.01
N ARG A 355 -7.56 -20.44 9.24
CA ARG A 355 -7.93 -19.67 8.06
C ARG A 355 -9.01 -18.68 8.44
N LEU A 356 -8.93 -17.46 7.91
CA LEU A 356 -9.90 -16.42 8.18
C LEU A 356 -10.90 -16.29 7.03
N ASP A 357 -12.19 -16.38 7.35
CA ASP A 357 -13.25 -15.99 6.42
C ASP A 357 -13.36 -14.46 6.42
N VAL A 358 -13.01 -13.85 5.30
CA VAL A 358 -12.98 -12.38 5.16
C VAL A 358 -14.37 -11.73 5.16
N ASN A 359 -15.44 -12.49 4.95
CA ASN A 359 -16.81 -12.00 4.89
C ASN A 359 -17.44 -11.96 6.28
N THR A 360 -17.24 -13.04 7.03
CA THR A 360 -17.82 -13.23 8.36
C THR A 360 -16.87 -12.89 9.50
N LEU A 361 -15.57 -12.78 9.20
CA LEU A 361 -14.45 -12.66 10.14
C LEU A 361 -14.30 -13.88 11.07
N HIS A 362 -14.93 -15.00 10.71
CA HIS A 362 -14.84 -16.26 11.44
C HIS A 362 -13.47 -16.91 11.23
N ARG A 363 -12.95 -17.55 12.29
CA ARG A 363 -11.68 -18.30 12.26
C ARG A 363 -11.99 -19.78 12.11
N ASP A 364 -11.53 -20.35 11.03
CA ASP A 364 -11.58 -21.79 10.76
C ASP A 364 -10.29 -22.42 11.27
N GLU A 365 -10.33 -22.97 12.48
CA GLU A 365 -9.19 -23.60 13.16
C GLU A 365 -8.94 -25.04 12.65
N GLU A 366 -9.88 -25.63 11.90
CA GLU A 366 -9.73 -26.95 11.29
C GLU A 366 -9.04 -26.89 9.93
N ALA A 367 -8.79 -25.70 9.39
CA ALA A 367 -8.13 -25.54 8.12
C ALA A 367 -6.69 -26.12 8.16
N THR A 368 -6.39 -26.98 7.21
CA THR A 368 -5.07 -27.63 7.08
C THR A 368 -4.16 -26.97 6.05
N SER A 369 -4.70 -26.06 5.25
CA SER A 369 -3.95 -25.35 4.20
C SER A 369 -4.63 -24.04 3.82
N LEU A 370 -3.88 -23.13 3.17
CA LEU A 370 -4.41 -21.94 2.51
C LEU A 370 -4.31 -22.10 0.99
N GLY A 371 -5.40 -21.89 0.30
CA GLY A 371 -5.48 -21.79 -1.16
C GLY A 371 -5.38 -20.35 -1.65
N LEU A 372 -5.50 -20.15 -2.97
CA LEU A 372 -5.45 -18.84 -3.63
C LEU A 372 -6.41 -17.83 -2.98
N ASN A 373 -5.89 -16.65 -2.64
CA ASN A 373 -6.61 -15.54 -2.00
C ASN A 373 -7.14 -15.82 -0.60
N GLU A 374 -6.77 -16.95 0.01
CA GLU A 374 -7.09 -17.23 1.40
C GLU A 374 -6.09 -16.56 2.35
N ILE A 375 -6.59 -16.17 3.51
CA ILE A 375 -5.84 -15.49 4.55
C ILE A 375 -5.86 -16.36 5.80
N GLY A 376 -4.71 -16.49 6.45
CA GLY A 376 -4.61 -17.26 7.68
C GLY A 376 -3.46 -16.82 8.58
N ARG A 377 -3.52 -17.21 9.84
CA ARG A 377 -2.45 -17.03 10.80
C ARG A 377 -1.51 -18.24 10.76
N VAL A 378 -0.23 -17.96 10.61
CA VAL A 378 0.82 -18.99 10.52
C VAL A 378 1.98 -18.71 11.47
N SER A 379 2.65 -19.77 11.91
CA SER A 379 3.97 -19.70 12.53
C SER A 379 5.04 -20.04 11.49
N LEU A 380 6.06 -19.19 11.42
CA LEU A 380 7.21 -19.36 10.53
C LEU A 380 8.50 -19.49 11.32
N ARG A 381 9.40 -20.37 10.88
CA ARG A 381 10.79 -20.42 11.35
C ARG A 381 11.73 -20.04 10.22
N VAL A 382 12.61 -19.06 10.46
CA VAL A 382 13.59 -18.60 9.47
C VAL A 382 15.00 -19.05 9.80
N THR A 383 15.82 -19.26 8.77
CA THR A 383 17.19 -19.79 8.92
C THR A 383 18.18 -18.75 9.45
N GLN A 384 17.88 -17.48 9.30
CA GLN A 384 18.69 -16.36 9.78
C GLN A 384 17.80 -15.38 10.52
N PRO A 385 18.27 -14.74 11.59
CA PRO A 385 17.48 -13.74 12.31
C PRO A 385 17.06 -12.58 11.40
N LEU A 386 15.81 -12.15 11.53
CA LEU A 386 15.29 -10.94 10.91
C LEU A 386 15.18 -9.84 11.96
N PHE A 387 15.22 -8.59 11.52
CA PHE A 387 15.10 -7.39 12.37
C PHE A 387 13.72 -6.81 12.18
N VAL A 388 12.77 -7.19 13.03
CA VAL A 388 11.34 -7.01 12.78
C VAL A 388 10.68 -6.15 13.85
N ASP A 389 9.64 -5.45 13.45
CA ASP A 389 8.65 -4.85 14.33
C ASP A 389 7.29 -5.49 14.05
N ASP A 390 6.34 -5.36 14.97
CA ASP A 390 4.96 -5.71 14.70
C ASP A 390 4.44 -4.85 13.54
N TYR A 391 3.69 -5.44 12.61
CA TYR A 391 3.15 -4.73 11.44
C TYR A 391 2.27 -3.54 11.85
N ALA A 392 1.58 -3.65 12.98
CA ALA A 392 0.79 -2.56 13.54
C ALA A 392 1.62 -1.34 13.96
N ARG A 393 2.90 -1.55 14.32
CA ARG A 393 3.82 -0.50 14.75
C ARG A 393 4.59 0.11 13.58
N ASN A 394 5.02 -0.72 12.65
CA ASN A 394 5.74 -0.27 11.47
C ASN A 394 5.46 -1.21 10.28
N ARG A 395 4.71 -0.74 9.28
CA ARG A 395 4.33 -1.52 8.10
C ARG A 395 5.54 -1.98 7.28
N LEU A 396 6.62 -1.17 7.23
CA LEU A 396 7.80 -1.48 6.42
C LEU A 396 8.65 -2.59 7.05
N THR A 397 8.85 -2.55 8.37
CA THR A 397 9.65 -3.54 9.11
C THR A 397 8.83 -4.67 9.70
N GLY A 398 7.50 -4.60 9.61
CA GLY A 398 6.57 -5.67 9.99
C GLY A 398 6.02 -6.45 8.81
N GLY A 399 6.26 -6.01 7.57
CA GLY A 399 5.80 -6.66 6.35
C GLY A 399 6.87 -7.54 5.71
N PHE A 400 6.45 -8.63 5.05
CA PHE A 400 7.33 -9.48 4.26
C PHE A 400 6.60 -10.12 3.08
N ILE A 401 7.35 -10.68 2.14
CA ILE A 401 6.82 -11.55 1.10
C ILE A 401 7.46 -12.93 1.19
N LEU A 402 6.68 -13.94 0.79
CA LEU A 402 7.16 -15.29 0.58
C LEU A 402 7.31 -15.57 -0.91
N VAL A 403 8.42 -16.17 -1.26
CA VAL A 403 8.81 -16.45 -2.65
C VAL A 403 9.05 -17.95 -2.79
N ASP A 404 8.50 -18.54 -3.82
CA ASP A 404 8.76 -19.93 -4.19
C ASP A 404 10.16 -20.06 -4.77
N GLU A 405 10.98 -21.00 -4.23
CA GLU A 405 12.38 -21.16 -4.62
C GLU A 405 12.55 -21.70 -6.05
N ALA A 406 11.57 -22.41 -6.58
CA ALA A 406 11.65 -23.03 -7.91
C ALA A 406 11.29 -22.04 -9.03
N THR A 407 10.27 -21.23 -8.79
CA THR A 407 9.71 -20.29 -9.80
C THR A 407 10.21 -18.87 -9.64
N ASN A 408 10.80 -18.52 -8.48
CA ASN A 408 11.08 -17.14 -8.05
C ASN A 408 9.84 -16.23 -8.03
N GLY A 409 8.65 -16.82 -8.05
CA GLY A 409 7.38 -16.12 -7.98
C GLY A 409 7.02 -15.75 -6.53
N THR A 410 6.47 -14.54 -6.33
CA THR A 410 5.87 -14.17 -5.05
C THR A 410 4.59 -14.98 -4.84
N VAL A 411 4.56 -15.77 -3.77
CA VAL A 411 3.44 -16.68 -3.45
C VAL A 411 2.62 -16.22 -2.25
N ALA A 412 3.12 -15.28 -1.45
CA ALA A 412 2.36 -14.70 -0.36
C ALA A 412 2.89 -13.33 0.07
N ALA A 413 2.01 -12.54 0.66
CA ALA A 413 2.37 -11.38 1.49
C ALA A 413 2.02 -11.67 2.95
N GLY A 414 2.87 -11.23 3.87
CA GLY A 414 2.69 -11.47 5.29
C GLY A 414 2.88 -10.22 6.15
N MET A 415 2.15 -10.19 7.25
CA MET A 415 2.16 -9.14 8.27
C MET A 415 2.51 -9.77 9.60
N ILE A 416 3.64 -9.39 10.18
CA ILE A 416 4.15 -9.90 11.45
C ILE A 416 3.25 -9.39 12.58
N LEU A 417 2.75 -10.31 13.38
CA LEU A 417 1.95 -10.02 14.57
C LEU A 417 2.78 -10.05 15.83
N GLU A 418 3.73 -11.01 15.90
CA GLU A 418 4.58 -11.24 17.05
C GLU A 418 5.88 -11.92 16.56
N ALA A 419 6.99 -11.66 17.23
CA ALA A 419 8.30 -12.24 16.89
C ALA A 419 9.03 -12.69 18.17
N ARG A 420 9.70 -13.84 18.10
CA ARG A 420 10.46 -14.46 19.20
C ARG A 420 11.84 -14.94 18.79
#